data_9ba22ff946730364f08e072e4224e662
#
_entry.id   9ba22ff946730364f08e072e4224e662
#
_cell.length_a   1.000
_cell.length_b   1.000
_cell.length_c   1.000
_cell.angle_alpha   90.00
_cell.angle_beta   90.00
_cell.angle_gamma   90.00
#
_symmetry.space_group_name_H-M   'P 1'
#
loop_
_entity.id
_entity.type
_entity.pdbx_description
1 polymer ?
#
loop_
_entity_poly.entity_id
_entity_poly.type
_entity_poly.pdbx_seq_one_letter_code
_entity_poly.pdbx_strand_id
1 'polypeptide(L)'
;MRDGDIDSVVRGFVDAAASAHAAGFDGVEIHGANGYLLDQFLTVYTNARDDEFGGTVANRIRLTARIAADIRHRMGRQFLLGVRLSQTKVNDLTYRWPGGAADAEIIFAALTEAGADYLHIASEGRDFIDTARLPDGRTITAVAREVSGLPVMANGGMHDLRQTAEVLDGGHADLVSVGRGALANPDLPARLVAGAELDQFDHAMLSPAPTIANARAWRAAQHTH
;
A
#
# COMPACT_ATOMS: atom_id res chain seq x y z
N MET A 1 -21.26 -10.32 1.51
CA MET A 1 -21.55 -9.33 2.56
C MET A 1 -22.88 -8.65 2.24
N ARG A 2 -23.73 -8.43 3.23
CA ARG A 2 -24.96 -7.65 3.15
C ARG A 2 -24.69 -6.21 3.57
N ASP A 3 -25.62 -5.29 3.38
CA ASP A 3 -25.43 -3.86 3.73
C ASP A 3 -25.03 -3.65 5.19
N GLY A 4 -25.69 -4.35 6.12
CA GLY A 4 -25.32 -4.29 7.54
C GLY A 4 -23.92 -4.79 7.88
N ASP A 5 -23.36 -5.71 7.08
CA ASP A 5 -21.99 -6.18 7.23
C ASP A 5 -21.01 -5.09 6.75
N ILE A 6 -21.35 -4.41 5.63
CA ILE A 6 -20.57 -3.28 5.09
C ILE A 6 -20.52 -2.14 6.11
N ASP A 7 -21.66 -1.75 6.69
CA ASP A 7 -21.71 -0.73 7.73
C ASP A 7 -20.89 -1.11 8.96
N SER A 8 -20.87 -2.39 9.32
CA SER A 8 -20.07 -2.88 10.44
C SER A 8 -18.57 -2.81 10.14
N VAL A 9 -18.16 -3.10 8.91
CA VAL A 9 -16.76 -2.93 8.45
C VAL A 9 -16.36 -1.46 8.49
N VAL A 10 -17.18 -0.56 7.95
CA VAL A 10 -16.89 0.88 7.96
C VAL A 10 -16.72 1.38 9.39
N ARG A 11 -17.65 1.05 10.29
CA ARG A 11 -17.52 1.39 11.72
C ARG A 11 -16.24 0.85 12.35
N GLY A 12 -15.88 -0.41 12.05
CA GLY A 12 -14.66 -1.02 12.57
C GLY A 12 -13.38 -0.26 12.18
N PHE A 13 -13.29 0.24 10.94
CA PHE A 13 -12.17 1.08 10.50
C PHE A 13 -12.14 2.44 11.22
N VAL A 14 -13.30 3.07 11.38
CA VAL A 14 -13.42 4.36 12.09
C VAL A 14 -13.04 4.21 13.57
N ASP A 15 -13.50 3.15 14.23
CA ASP A 15 -13.18 2.88 15.63
C ASP A 15 -11.69 2.53 15.81
N ALA A 16 -11.10 1.81 14.86
CA ALA A 16 -9.66 1.54 14.86
C ALA A 16 -8.83 2.83 14.72
N ALA A 17 -9.23 3.76 13.84
CA ALA A 17 -8.59 5.06 13.71
C ALA A 17 -8.72 5.89 15.00
N ALA A 18 -9.88 5.90 15.63
CA ALA A 18 -10.10 6.57 16.91
C ALA A 18 -9.24 5.97 18.03
N SER A 19 -9.10 4.64 18.06
CA SER A 19 -8.25 3.93 19.03
C SER A 19 -6.76 4.27 18.80
N ALA A 20 -6.30 4.33 17.56
CA ALA A 20 -4.94 4.74 17.23
C ALA A 20 -4.65 6.17 17.70
N HIS A 21 -5.57 7.11 17.43
CA HIS A 21 -5.45 8.49 17.90
C HIS A 21 -5.40 8.56 19.42
N ALA A 22 -6.27 7.85 20.13
CA ALA A 22 -6.28 7.79 21.61
C ALA A 22 -4.99 7.19 22.18
N ALA A 23 -4.32 6.32 21.42
CA ALA A 23 -3.01 5.75 21.78
C ALA A 23 -1.82 6.68 21.43
N GLY A 24 -2.07 7.87 20.87
CA GLY A 24 -1.05 8.87 20.56
C GLY A 24 -0.39 8.72 19.18
N PHE A 25 -1.00 7.98 18.25
CA PHE A 25 -0.54 7.93 16.86
C PHE A 25 -0.98 9.20 16.12
N ASP A 26 -0.12 9.67 15.20
CA ASP A 26 -0.37 10.86 14.39
C ASP A 26 -1.28 10.58 13.18
N GLY A 27 -1.48 9.32 12.83
CA GLY A 27 -2.29 8.91 11.70
C GLY A 27 -2.45 7.41 11.52
N VAL A 28 -3.20 7.03 10.50
CA VAL A 28 -3.40 5.63 10.09
C VAL A 28 -3.31 5.48 8.59
N GLU A 29 -3.03 4.27 8.12
CA GLU A 29 -3.09 3.90 6.72
C GLU A 29 -4.17 2.83 6.50
N ILE A 30 -5.15 3.10 5.64
CA ILE A 30 -6.16 2.12 5.23
C ILE A 30 -5.49 1.09 4.32
N HIS A 31 -5.56 -0.17 4.72
CA HIS A 31 -5.01 -1.25 3.90
C HIS A 31 -6.03 -1.76 2.88
N GLY A 32 -5.97 -1.20 1.67
CA GLY A 32 -6.78 -1.57 0.52
C GLY A 32 -6.01 -2.33 -0.57
N ALA A 33 -5.03 -3.14 -0.19
CA ALA A 33 -4.10 -3.81 -1.11
C ALA A 33 -4.00 -5.32 -0.87
N ASN A 34 -3.19 -6.00 -1.68
CA ASN A 34 -2.66 -7.35 -1.48
C ASN A 34 -3.74 -8.46 -1.40
N GLY A 35 -4.90 -8.28 -2.05
CA GLY A 35 -5.98 -9.27 -2.08
C GLY A 35 -6.82 -9.35 -0.80
N TYR A 36 -6.63 -8.43 0.17
CA TYR A 36 -7.47 -8.37 1.36
C TYR A 36 -8.83 -7.69 1.08
N LEU A 37 -9.68 -7.58 2.09
CA LEU A 37 -11.10 -7.25 1.94
C LEU A 37 -11.38 -6.07 1.00
N LEU A 38 -10.75 -4.92 1.21
CA LEU A 38 -11.01 -3.72 0.40
C LEU A 38 -10.50 -3.89 -1.04
N ASP A 39 -9.36 -4.56 -1.21
CA ASP A 39 -8.84 -4.89 -2.53
C ASP A 39 -9.73 -5.92 -3.27
N GLN A 40 -10.40 -6.83 -2.54
CA GLN A 40 -11.37 -7.74 -3.14
C GLN A 40 -12.61 -7.01 -3.67
N PHE A 41 -13.02 -5.91 -3.03
CA PHE A 41 -14.08 -5.05 -3.57
C PHE A 41 -13.61 -4.33 -4.84
N LEU A 42 -12.38 -3.89 -4.91
CA LEU A 42 -11.82 -3.19 -6.08
C LEU A 42 -11.57 -4.13 -7.27
N THR A 43 -11.21 -5.39 -7.00
CA THR A 43 -10.77 -6.36 -8.01
C THR A 43 -11.94 -6.99 -8.73
N VAL A 44 -11.94 -6.96 -10.09
CA VAL A 44 -13.07 -7.40 -10.92
C VAL A 44 -13.44 -8.87 -10.71
N TYR A 45 -12.46 -9.76 -10.67
CA TYR A 45 -12.73 -11.20 -10.58
C TYR A 45 -13.15 -11.69 -9.18
N THR A 46 -12.97 -10.85 -8.15
CA THR A 46 -13.42 -11.15 -6.78
C THR A 46 -14.70 -10.45 -6.40
N ASN A 47 -15.06 -9.38 -7.13
CA ASN A 47 -16.26 -8.59 -6.88
C ASN A 47 -17.33 -8.85 -7.94
N ALA A 48 -18.20 -9.82 -7.66
CA ALA A 48 -19.35 -10.17 -8.51
C ALA A 48 -20.65 -9.47 -8.08
N ARG A 49 -20.56 -8.34 -7.32
CA ARG A 49 -21.72 -7.60 -6.85
C ARG A 49 -22.39 -6.82 -8.00
N ASP A 50 -23.69 -6.70 -7.92
CA ASP A 50 -24.57 -5.96 -8.86
C ASP A 50 -25.19 -4.70 -8.23
N ASP A 51 -24.78 -4.35 -7.00
CA ASP A 51 -25.21 -3.16 -6.26
C ASP A 51 -24.22 -1.98 -6.40
N GLU A 52 -24.40 -0.96 -5.55
CA GLU A 52 -23.57 0.25 -5.53
C GLU A 52 -22.09 0.02 -5.20
N PHE A 53 -21.68 -1.18 -4.77
CA PHE A 53 -20.31 -1.57 -4.48
C PHE A 53 -19.70 -2.48 -5.55
N GLY A 54 -20.40 -2.75 -6.66
CA GLY A 54 -19.98 -3.63 -7.75
C GLY A 54 -20.10 -3.02 -9.14
N GLY A 55 -19.68 -3.75 -10.16
CA GLY A 55 -19.75 -3.33 -11.56
C GLY A 55 -18.66 -2.31 -11.93
N THR A 56 -18.97 -1.01 -12.02
CA THR A 56 -18.03 0.03 -12.44
C THR A 56 -16.89 0.24 -11.43
N VAL A 57 -15.74 0.76 -11.90
CA VAL A 57 -14.61 1.05 -11.01
C VAL A 57 -14.98 2.06 -9.91
N ALA A 58 -15.83 3.05 -10.24
CA ALA A 58 -16.33 4.01 -9.27
C ALA A 58 -17.14 3.34 -8.14
N ASN A 59 -17.92 2.33 -8.47
CA ASN A 59 -18.63 1.54 -7.47
C ASN A 59 -17.68 0.64 -6.68
N ARG A 60 -16.73 0.00 -7.35
CA ARG A 60 -15.78 -0.90 -6.68
C ARG A 60 -14.85 -0.20 -5.68
N ILE A 61 -14.48 1.07 -5.93
CA ILE A 61 -13.67 1.85 -4.97
C ILE A 61 -14.50 2.48 -3.85
N ARG A 62 -15.82 2.53 -3.99
CA ARG A 62 -16.76 3.23 -3.08
C ARG A 62 -16.58 2.83 -1.61
N LEU A 63 -16.39 1.55 -1.32
CA LEU A 63 -16.21 1.11 0.08
C LEU A 63 -14.97 1.73 0.71
N THR A 64 -13.85 1.72 0.01
CA THR A 64 -12.59 2.31 0.52
C THR A 64 -12.71 3.82 0.66
N ALA A 65 -13.32 4.49 -0.32
CA ALA A 65 -13.56 5.94 -0.26
C ALA A 65 -14.52 6.32 0.90
N ARG A 66 -15.59 5.55 1.12
CA ARG A 66 -16.50 5.75 2.27
C ARG A 66 -15.77 5.61 3.61
N ILE A 67 -14.95 4.58 3.76
CA ILE A 67 -14.14 4.41 4.98
C ILE A 67 -13.21 5.62 5.19
N ALA A 68 -12.53 6.08 4.14
CA ALA A 68 -11.65 7.24 4.22
C ALA A 68 -12.42 8.51 4.62
N ALA A 69 -13.56 8.76 4.00
CA ALA A 69 -14.42 9.91 4.31
C ALA A 69 -14.93 9.89 5.75
N ASP A 70 -15.37 8.71 6.25
CA ASP A 70 -15.88 8.56 7.61
C ASP A 70 -14.78 8.71 8.66
N ILE A 71 -13.57 8.18 8.40
CA ILE A 71 -12.39 8.43 9.24
C ILE A 71 -12.04 9.92 9.25
N ARG A 72 -11.99 10.56 8.07
CA ARG A 72 -11.71 12.00 7.95
C ARG A 72 -12.74 12.84 8.69
N HIS A 73 -14.00 12.52 8.57
CA HIS A 73 -15.07 13.21 9.29
C HIS A 73 -14.91 13.08 10.82
N ARG A 74 -14.58 11.88 11.30
CA ARG A 74 -14.45 11.58 12.73
C ARG A 74 -13.19 12.18 13.35
N MET A 75 -12.06 12.14 12.63
CA MET A 75 -10.74 12.48 13.17
C MET A 75 -10.28 13.91 12.85
N GLY A 76 -10.90 14.56 11.85
CA GLY A 76 -10.48 15.88 11.39
C GLY A 76 -9.17 15.86 10.58
N ARG A 77 -8.71 17.05 10.14
CA ARG A 77 -7.57 17.19 9.21
C ARG A 77 -6.18 17.11 9.88
N GLN A 78 -6.12 17.15 11.19
CA GLN A 78 -4.83 17.05 11.92
C GLN A 78 -4.33 15.60 12.04
N PHE A 79 -5.23 14.64 11.86
CA PHE A 79 -4.88 13.21 11.89
C PHE A 79 -4.56 12.73 10.48
N LEU A 80 -3.35 12.23 10.26
CA LEU A 80 -2.90 11.77 8.94
C LEU A 80 -3.68 10.52 8.49
N LEU A 81 -4.12 10.53 7.25
CA LEU A 81 -4.87 9.43 6.64
C LEU A 81 -4.23 9.03 5.32
N GLY A 82 -3.53 7.89 5.33
CA GLY A 82 -3.04 7.25 4.11
C GLY A 82 -3.99 6.20 3.57
N VAL A 83 -3.88 5.91 2.28
CA VAL A 83 -4.56 4.77 1.67
C VAL A 83 -3.55 3.96 0.85
N ARG A 84 -3.43 2.68 1.22
CA ARG A 84 -2.58 1.74 0.50
C ARG A 84 -3.39 0.90 -0.46
N LEU A 85 -2.96 0.88 -1.73
CA LEU A 85 -3.57 0.12 -2.82
C LEU A 85 -2.53 -0.76 -3.51
N SER A 86 -2.99 -1.78 -4.24
CA SER A 86 -2.16 -2.54 -5.17
C SER A 86 -2.87 -2.75 -6.50
N GLN A 87 -2.16 -2.58 -7.61
CA GLN A 87 -2.64 -2.99 -8.92
C GLN A 87 -2.44 -4.49 -9.09
N THR A 88 -1.20 -4.96 -8.94
CA THR A 88 -0.87 -6.40 -8.94
C THR A 88 -1.40 -7.10 -7.70
N LYS A 89 -1.56 -8.41 -7.76
CA LYS A 89 -2.04 -9.22 -6.64
C LYS A 89 -0.96 -10.23 -6.20
N VAL A 90 -0.94 -10.60 -4.93
CA VAL A 90 0.01 -11.59 -4.41
C VAL A 90 -0.09 -12.93 -5.15
N ASN A 91 -1.30 -13.32 -5.54
CA ASN A 91 -1.61 -14.56 -6.26
C ASN A 91 -1.70 -14.38 -7.77
N ASP A 92 -1.61 -13.15 -8.29
CA ASP A 92 -1.60 -12.81 -9.71
C ASP A 92 -0.78 -11.53 -9.95
N LEU A 93 0.51 -11.69 -10.16
CA LEU A 93 1.44 -10.60 -10.41
C LEU A 93 1.23 -9.94 -11.79
N THR A 94 0.45 -10.57 -12.64
CA THR A 94 0.14 -10.05 -13.99
C THR A 94 -1.15 -9.24 -14.02
N TYR A 95 -1.98 -9.33 -12.97
CA TYR A 95 -3.22 -8.57 -12.91
C TYR A 95 -2.97 -7.07 -13.04
N ARG A 96 -3.81 -6.44 -13.82
CA ARG A 96 -3.88 -4.98 -13.98
C ARG A 96 -5.35 -4.58 -13.91
N TRP A 97 -5.60 -3.35 -13.45
CA TRP A 97 -6.96 -2.81 -13.54
C TRP A 97 -7.38 -2.75 -15.01
N PRO A 98 -8.56 -3.29 -15.37
CA PRO A 98 -8.94 -3.48 -16.78
C PRO A 98 -8.98 -2.20 -17.60
N GLY A 99 -9.37 -1.07 -16.99
CA GLY A 99 -9.39 0.24 -17.62
C GLY A 99 -8.04 0.96 -17.63
N GLY A 100 -6.96 0.34 -17.08
CA GLY A 100 -5.63 0.94 -17.06
C GLY A 100 -5.60 2.31 -16.39
N ALA A 101 -5.10 3.33 -17.09
CA ALA A 101 -5.00 4.69 -16.57
C ALA A 101 -6.37 5.29 -16.22
N ALA A 102 -7.41 5.03 -17.00
CA ALA A 102 -8.76 5.56 -16.73
C ALA A 102 -9.34 5.01 -15.41
N ASP A 103 -9.14 3.72 -15.12
CA ASP A 103 -9.52 3.16 -13.82
C ASP A 103 -8.68 3.81 -12.69
N ALA A 104 -7.37 3.98 -12.90
CA ALA A 104 -6.47 4.60 -11.93
C ALA A 104 -6.90 6.04 -11.59
N GLU A 105 -7.23 6.83 -12.61
CA GLU A 105 -7.70 8.22 -12.45
C GLU A 105 -8.96 8.29 -11.59
N ILE A 106 -9.95 7.44 -11.84
CA ILE A 106 -11.19 7.38 -11.04
C ILE A 106 -10.89 6.97 -9.59
N ILE A 107 -10.04 5.95 -9.39
CA ILE A 107 -9.68 5.47 -8.07
C ILE A 107 -8.99 6.57 -7.25
N PHE A 108 -7.97 7.21 -7.81
CA PHE A 108 -7.21 8.21 -7.07
C PHE A 108 -7.99 9.48 -6.81
N ALA A 109 -8.82 9.94 -7.77
CA ALA A 109 -9.72 11.05 -7.56
C ALA A 109 -10.70 10.79 -6.40
N ALA A 110 -11.34 9.61 -6.37
CA ALA A 110 -12.27 9.25 -5.32
C ALA A 110 -11.64 9.24 -3.92
N LEU A 111 -10.39 8.77 -3.80
CA LEU A 111 -9.67 8.75 -2.52
C LEU A 111 -9.20 10.15 -2.08
N THR A 112 -8.81 11.00 -3.04
CA THR A 112 -8.48 12.41 -2.79
C THR A 112 -9.69 13.17 -2.28
N GLU A 113 -10.83 13.03 -2.95
CA GLU A 113 -12.11 13.62 -2.53
C GLU A 113 -12.55 13.12 -1.15
N ALA A 114 -12.29 11.85 -0.83
CA ALA A 114 -12.57 11.25 0.47
C ALA A 114 -11.63 11.76 1.59
N GLY A 115 -10.61 12.56 1.25
CA GLY A 115 -9.75 13.23 2.22
C GLY A 115 -8.51 12.45 2.62
N ALA A 116 -7.97 11.60 1.76
CA ALA A 116 -6.64 11.03 1.94
C ALA A 116 -5.57 12.15 1.94
N ASP A 117 -4.52 11.99 2.75
CA ASP A 117 -3.37 12.90 2.79
C ASP A 117 -2.19 12.38 1.97
N TYR A 118 -2.11 11.08 1.74
CA TYR A 118 -1.14 10.45 0.85
C TYR A 118 -1.66 9.13 0.29
N LEU A 119 -1.08 8.70 -0.82
CA LEU A 119 -1.35 7.42 -1.44
C LEU A 119 -0.11 6.52 -1.39
N HIS A 120 -0.31 5.26 -1.02
CA HIS A 120 0.75 4.26 -0.95
C HIS A 120 0.45 3.14 -1.93
N ILE A 121 1.28 2.99 -2.97
CA ILE A 121 1.06 1.98 -4.00
C ILE A 121 2.01 0.82 -3.76
N ALA A 122 1.44 -0.30 -3.36
CA ALA A 122 2.17 -1.56 -3.28
C ALA A 122 2.29 -2.17 -4.68
N SER A 123 3.50 -2.55 -5.04
CA SER A 123 3.77 -3.39 -6.21
C SER A 123 4.22 -4.76 -5.72
N GLU A 124 3.47 -5.76 -6.10
CA GLU A 124 3.85 -7.14 -5.85
C GLU A 124 4.95 -7.55 -6.84
N GLY A 125 6.08 -7.99 -6.32
CA GLY A 125 7.22 -8.39 -7.15
C GLY A 125 8.52 -7.71 -6.77
N ARG A 126 9.55 -7.87 -7.61
CA ARG A 126 10.91 -7.38 -7.37
C ARG A 126 11.22 -6.13 -8.18
N ASP A 127 10.64 -6.03 -9.35
CA ASP A 127 10.82 -4.91 -10.26
C ASP A 127 9.59 -4.01 -10.20
N PHE A 128 9.74 -2.88 -9.48
CA PHE A 128 8.65 -1.93 -9.32
C PHE A 128 8.26 -1.31 -10.67
N ILE A 129 9.22 -0.87 -11.46
CA ILE A 129 8.94 -0.15 -12.71
C ILE A 129 8.10 -1.03 -13.64
N ASP A 130 8.49 -2.29 -13.87
CA ASP A 130 7.74 -3.20 -14.72
C ASP A 130 6.36 -3.52 -14.18
N THR A 131 6.24 -3.77 -12.87
CA THR A 131 4.96 -4.11 -12.25
C THR A 131 4.03 -2.91 -12.11
N ALA A 132 4.57 -1.69 -12.00
CA ALA A 132 3.80 -0.45 -11.88
C ALA A 132 3.39 0.15 -13.23
N ARG A 133 3.96 -0.31 -14.35
CA ARG A 133 3.73 0.28 -15.68
C ARG A 133 2.33 -0.03 -16.19
N LEU A 134 1.68 1.01 -16.68
CA LEU A 134 0.38 0.95 -17.34
C LEU A 134 0.57 0.79 -18.87
N PRO A 135 -0.48 0.41 -19.61
CA PRO A 135 -0.40 0.24 -21.06
C PRO A 135 0.04 1.49 -21.84
N ASP A 136 -0.19 2.69 -21.30
CA ASP A 136 0.23 3.97 -21.86
C ASP A 136 1.70 4.33 -21.56
N GLY A 137 2.41 3.48 -20.81
CA GLY A 137 3.82 3.63 -20.48
C GLY A 137 4.09 4.40 -19.18
N ARG A 138 3.11 5.09 -18.60
CA ARG A 138 3.23 5.72 -17.28
C ARG A 138 3.27 4.65 -16.17
N THR A 139 3.88 4.97 -15.04
CA THR A 139 3.70 4.13 -13.84
C THR A 139 2.42 4.53 -13.11
N ILE A 140 1.81 3.57 -12.44
CA ILE A 140 0.60 3.81 -11.64
C ILE A 140 0.81 4.87 -10.55
N THR A 141 2.01 4.96 -9.98
CA THR A 141 2.38 5.99 -9.00
C THR A 141 2.52 7.37 -9.64
N ALA A 142 3.04 7.47 -10.86
CA ALA A 142 3.07 8.74 -11.59
C ALA A 142 1.65 9.25 -11.87
N VAL A 143 0.74 8.36 -12.28
CA VAL A 143 -0.69 8.72 -12.44
C VAL A 143 -1.31 9.13 -11.11
N ALA A 144 -0.98 8.42 -10.01
CA ALA A 144 -1.48 8.79 -8.69
C ALA A 144 -1.06 10.22 -8.30
N ARG A 145 0.22 10.59 -8.52
CA ARG A 145 0.73 11.95 -8.28
C ARG A 145 0.01 13.01 -9.13
N GLU A 146 -0.11 12.73 -10.42
CA GLU A 146 -0.74 13.64 -11.40
C GLU A 146 -2.20 13.93 -11.04
N VAL A 147 -2.96 12.89 -10.71
CA VAL A 147 -4.41 13.00 -10.45
C VAL A 147 -4.70 13.56 -9.06
N SER A 148 -3.99 13.08 -8.04
CA SER A 148 -4.30 13.45 -6.66
C SER A 148 -3.65 14.75 -6.22
N GLY A 149 -2.47 15.08 -6.75
CA GLY A 149 -1.62 16.13 -6.21
C GLY A 149 -1.09 15.87 -4.79
N LEU A 150 -1.31 14.67 -4.27
CA LEU A 150 -0.87 14.23 -2.95
C LEU A 150 0.53 13.60 -3.02
N PRO A 151 1.26 13.54 -1.88
CA PRO A 151 2.44 12.71 -1.79
C PRO A 151 2.11 11.25 -2.11
N VAL A 152 2.95 10.61 -2.92
CA VAL A 152 2.80 9.21 -3.31
C VAL A 152 4.00 8.40 -2.85
N MET A 153 3.73 7.30 -2.15
CA MET A 153 4.74 6.34 -1.69
C MET A 153 4.74 5.10 -2.58
N ALA A 154 5.90 4.75 -3.10
CA ALA A 154 6.10 3.52 -3.87
C ALA A 154 6.62 2.37 -2.97
N ASN A 155 6.14 1.15 -3.23
CA ASN A 155 6.58 -0.06 -2.56
C ASN A 155 6.83 -1.18 -3.58
N GLY A 156 7.89 -1.94 -3.36
CA GLY A 156 8.28 -3.09 -4.19
C GLY A 156 9.75 -3.05 -4.56
N GLY A 157 10.57 -3.90 -3.93
CA GLY A 157 12.02 -3.98 -4.23
C GLY A 157 12.85 -2.75 -3.83
N MET A 158 12.32 -1.81 -3.05
CA MET A 158 12.97 -0.52 -2.71
C MET A 158 14.19 -0.64 -1.78
N HIS A 159 14.65 -1.84 -1.46
CA HIS A 159 15.97 -2.07 -0.87
C HIS A 159 17.09 -2.07 -1.94
N ASP A 160 16.76 -2.18 -3.22
CA ASP A 160 17.69 -1.90 -4.32
C ASP A 160 17.76 -0.37 -4.51
N LEU A 161 18.92 0.20 -4.19
CA LEU A 161 19.13 1.65 -4.23
C LEU A 161 19.10 2.22 -5.65
N ARG A 162 19.44 1.43 -6.67
CA ARG A 162 19.34 1.89 -8.06
C ARG A 162 17.89 2.05 -8.47
N GLN A 163 17.06 1.04 -8.15
CA GLN A 163 15.62 1.13 -8.40
C GLN A 163 14.99 2.28 -7.60
N THR A 164 15.40 2.46 -6.33
CA THR A 164 14.92 3.58 -5.51
C THR A 164 15.28 4.93 -6.13
N ALA A 165 16.52 5.12 -6.60
CA ALA A 165 16.94 6.34 -7.28
C ALA A 165 16.13 6.54 -8.58
N GLU A 166 15.96 5.51 -9.41
CA GLU A 166 15.15 5.57 -10.62
C GLU A 166 13.70 6.01 -10.33
N VAL A 167 13.10 5.47 -9.27
CA VAL A 167 11.71 5.80 -8.88
C VAL A 167 11.59 7.25 -8.41
N LEU A 168 12.51 7.72 -7.57
CA LEU A 168 12.47 9.07 -7.00
C LEU A 168 12.91 10.12 -8.01
N ASP A 169 14.08 9.94 -8.63
CA ASP A 169 14.67 10.90 -9.59
C ASP A 169 13.88 10.93 -10.90
N GLY A 170 13.29 9.81 -11.32
CA GLY A 170 12.38 9.69 -12.44
C GLY A 170 11.00 10.32 -12.20
N GLY A 171 10.73 10.80 -10.99
CA GLY A 171 9.46 11.44 -10.64
C GLY A 171 8.28 10.47 -10.55
N HIS A 172 8.55 9.19 -10.38
CA HIS A 172 7.49 8.17 -10.26
C HIS A 172 6.80 8.19 -8.89
N ALA A 173 7.51 8.58 -7.84
CA ALA A 173 6.96 8.72 -6.48
C ALA A 173 7.72 9.79 -5.70
N ASP A 174 7.17 10.20 -4.55
CA ASP A 174 7.78 11.17 -3.63
C ASP A 174 8.50 10.48 -2.48
N LEU A 175 8.06 9.29 -2.12
CA LEU A 175 8.55 8.48 -1.02
C LEU A 175 8.65 7.02 -1.44
N VAL A 176 9.46 6.25 -0.72
CA VAL A 176 9.53 4.80 -0.86
C VAL A 176 9.31 4.10 0.48
N SER A 177 8.73 2.92 0.45
CA SER A 177 8.61 2.06 1.62
C SER A 177 9.38 0.76 1.43
N VAL A 178 10.09 0.35 2.48
CA VAL A 178 10.98 -0.83 2.45
C VAL A 178 10.49 -1.86 3.46
N GLY A 179 10.07 -3.03 2.98
CA GLY A 179 9.66 -4.15 3.83
C GLY A 179 10.81 -5.13 4.09
N ARG A 180 11.04 -6.04 3.15
CA ARG A 180 12.02 -7.13 3.29
C ARG A 180 13.45 -6.64 3.59
N GLY A 181 13.89 -5.58 2.92
CA GLY A 181 15.20 -4.99 3.18
C GLY A 181 15.35 -4.47 4.61
N ALA A 182 14.30 -3.86 5.18
CA ALA A 182 14.31 -3.40 6.57
C ALA A 182 14.21 -4.56 7.58
N LEU A 183 13.53 -5.65 7.23
CA LEU A 183 13.56 -6.86 8.08
C LEU A 183 14.95 -7.49 8.15
N ALA A 184 15.69 -7.52 7.04
CA ALA A 184 17.06 -7.99 7.01
C ALA A 184 18.01 -7.02 7.73
N ASN A 185 17.77 -5.71 7.61
CA ASN A 185 18.61 -4.64 8.14
C ASN A 185 17.80 -3.72 9.07
N PRO A 186 17.66 -4.04 10.37
CA PRO A 186 16.88 -3.22 11.30
C PRO A 186 17.39 -1.78 11.48
N ASP A 187 18.66 -1.58 11.18
CA ASP A 187 19.39 -0.30 11.17
C ASP A 187 19.54 0.28 9.75
N LEU A 188 18.66 -0.11 8.82
CA LEU A 188 18.72 0.26 7.40
C LEU A 188 19.04 1.74 7.16
N PRO A 189 18.39 2.72 7.80
CA PRO A 189 18.72 4.13 7.55
C PRO A 189 20.18 4.48 7.88
N ALA A 190 20.71 3.95 8.98
CA ALA A 190 22.11 4.19 9.38
C ALA A 190 23.08 3.54 8.39
N ARG A 191 22.79 2.32 7.94
CA ARG A 191 23.61 1.62 6.93
C ARG A 191 23.61 2.38 5.60
N LEU A 192 22.47 2.90 5.16
CA LEU A 192 22.36 3.69 3.92
C LEU A 192 23.22 4.97 4.00
N VAL A 193 23.14 5.69 5.11
CA VAL A 193 23.96 6.90 5.33
C VAL A 193 25.44 6.57 5.35
N ALA A 194 25.83 5.44 5.93
CA ALA A 194 27.24 4.99 6.01
C ALA A 194 27.75 4.36 4.70
N GLY A 195 26.91 4.15 3.69
CA GLY A 195 27.25 3.40 2.47
C GLY A 195 27.64 1.93 2.76
N ALA A 196 27.11 1.37 3.84
CA ALA A 196 27.40 -0.01 4.24
C ALA A 196 26.64 -1.02 3.36
N GLU A 197 27.24 -2.19 3.18
CA GLU A 197 26.59 -3.31 2.49
C GLU A 197 25.35 -3.76 3.25
N LEU A 198 24.27 -4.06 2.49
CA LEU A 198 23.01 -4.50 3.05
C LEU A 198 22.92 -6.03 3.05
N ASP A 199 22.46 -6.59 4.17
CA ASP A 199 22.15 -7.99 4.28
C ASP A 199 20.92 -8.32 3.40
N GLN A 200 20.97 -9.47 2.73
CA GLN A 200 19.86 -9.93 1.91
C GLN A 200 18.77 -10.55 2.79
N PHE A 201 17.52 -10.33 2.39
CA PHE A 201 16.39 -10.93 3.07
C PHE A 201 16.31 -12.44 2.77
N ASP A 202 16.23 -13.25 3.83
CA ASP A 202 15.95 -14.68 3.75
C ASP A 202 14.63 -15.00 4.48
N HIS A 203 13.75 -15.74 3.81
CA HIS A 203 12.48 -16.18 4.39
C HIS A 203 12.67 -17.04 5.65
N ALA A 204 13.80 -17.73 5.80
CA ALA A 204 14.12 -18.52 6.98
C ALA A 204 14.12 -17.71 8.28
N MET A 205 14.41 -16.39 8.21
CA MET A 205 14.35 -15.50 9.39
C MET A 205 12.93 -15.34 9.96
N LEU A 206 11.89 -15.68 9.18
CA LEU A 206 10.48 -15.63 9.60
C LEU A 206 9.94 -16.99 10.04
N SER A 207 10.77 -18.04 10.03
CA SER A 207 10.37 -19.40 10.38
C SER A 207 10.66 -19.69 11.86
N PRO A 208 9.83 -20.48 12.55
CA PRO A 208 8.53 -21.00 12.16
C PRO A 208 7.39 -19.98 12.20
N ALA A 209 7.65 -18.79 12.69
CA ALA A 209 6.70 -17.68 12.75
C ALA A 209 7.45 -16.33 12.67
N PRO A 210 6.85 -15.26 12.11
CA PRO A 210 7.46 -13.94 11.97
C PRO A 210 7.52 -13.21 13.33
N THR A 211 8.42 -13.64 14.21
CA THR A 211 8.64 -13.03 15.52
C THR A 211 10.02 -12.40 15.62
N ILE A 212 10.16 -11.41 16.51
CA ILE A 212 11.46 -10.79 16.80
C ILE A 212 12.45 -11.83 17.33
N ALA A 213 11.98 -12.79 18.15
CA ALA A 213 12.82 -13.84 18.70
C ALA A 213 13.43 -14.72 17.59
N ASN A 214 12.61 -15.17 16.62
CA ASN A 214 13.08 -15.98 15.48
C ASN A 214 14.04 -15.19 14.59
N ALA A 215 13.76 -13.93 14.29
CA ALA A 215 14.65 -13.09 13.50
C ALA A 215 16.01 -12.86 14.21
N ARG A 216 16.02 -12.70 15.52
CA ARG A 216 17.28 -12.59 16.32
C ARG A 216 18.05 -13.90 16.32
N ALA A 217 17.40 -15.03 16.53
CA ALA A 217 18.03 -16.35 16.52
C ALA A 217 18.65 -16.67 15.15
N TRP A 218 17.93 -16.37 14.08
CA TRP A 218 18.42 -16.54 12.72
C TRP A 218 19.69 -15.71 12.46
N ARG A 219 19.71 -14.41 12.84
CA ARG A 219 20.89 -13.55 12.69
C ARG A 219 22.08 -14.05 13.48
N ALA A 220 21.86 -14.47 14.73
CA ALA A 220 22.95 -15.01 15.56
C ALA A 220 23.61 -16.23 14.92
N ALA A 221 22.82 -17.11 14.25
CA ALA A 221 23.34 -18.27 13.56
C ALA A 221 24.17 -17.91 12.31
N GLN A 222 23.85 -16.79 11.61
CA GLN A 222 24.62 -16.34 10.43
C GLN A 222 26.01 -15.77 10.80
N HIS A 223 26.17 -15.21 12.00
CA HIS A 223 27.42 -14.61 12.45
C HIS A 223 28.38 -15.62 13.12
N THR A 224 28.01 -16.90 13.15
CA THR A 224 28.83 -17.95 13.77
C THR A 224 29.66 -18.73 12.74
N HIS A 225 29.63 -18.32 11.48
CA HIS A 225 30.43 -18.83 10.36
C HIS A 225 31.27 -17.72 9.76
#